data_e5ab250f798e5e1d4a2bb9f3c65e4549
#
_entry.id   e5ab250f798e5e1d4a2bb9f3c65e4549
#
_cell.length_a   1.000
_cell.length_b   1.000
_cell.length_c   1.000
_cell.angle_alpha   90.00
_cell.angle_beta   90.00
_cell.angle_gamma   90.00
#
_symmetry.space_group_name_H-M   'P 1'
#
loop_
_entity.id
_entity.type
_entity.pdbx_description
1 polymer ?
#
loop_
_entity_poly.entity_id
_entity_poly.type
_entity_poly.pdbx_seq_one_letter_code
_entity_poly.pdbx_strand_id
1 'polypeptide(L)'
;MSRVLVTGATGFIGTNLVPVLEAAGHEVVPFSLRGWTGEAFPADVDVVVNLAGKAHDLDGTASPEVYRRINTDLAERAYVAFLASDATTFIQLSSVAAVNEATVDGVLDESAEPRPVTPYGKSKLAAERLLLAVEPPAGRRTIVLRPTMVHGPGDKGNLRLLFGLLSRGIPYPLDAFRNERSFVSIQNLTWAITSIIDTPAVTTGVYLVADDEPVSTGHLVSLIAEVTGRRVRRLALPPALVRLAAALGDRVPAVPLNSGRLAKLTEDYRVSGARLLGALGHERMPTATDDGLRSSIAALAAERGASGPDAQSVRSQREAGDR
;
A
#
# COMPACT_ATOMS: atom_id res chain seq x y z
N MET A 1 -2.60 -17.69 19.87
CA MET A 1 -1.60 -18.29 18.95
C MET A 1 -2.37 -18.95 17.83
N SER A 2 -2.13 -18.53 16.59
CA SER A 2 -2.82 -19.05 15.39
C SER A 2 -1.78 -19.45 14.36
N ARG A 3 -2.11 -20.42 13.52
CA ARG A 3 -1.32 -20.80 12.35
C ARG A 3 -1.83 -20.02 11.13
N VAL A 4 -1.00 -19.06 10.65
CA VAL A 4 -1.37 -18.06 9.66
C VAL A 4 -0.71 -18.34 8.32
N LEU A 5 -1.50 -18.72 7.33
CA LEU A 5 -1.03 -18.84 5.94
C LEU A 5 -0.97 -17.47 5.30
N VAL A 6 0.21 -17.08 4.81
CA VAL A 6 0.43 -15.77 4.17
C VAL A 6 0.81 -15.97 2.71
N THR A 7 -0.08 -15.58 1.80
CA THR A 7 0.27 -15.51 0.38
C THR A 7 0.98 -14.20 0.07
N GLY A 8 1.88 -14.19 -0.91
CA GLY A 8 2.64 -12.97 -1.21
C GLY A 8 3.63 -12.54 -0.11
N ALA A 9 4.08 -13.47 0.73
CA ALA A 9 4.99 -13.25 1.84
C ALA A 9 6.33 -12.60 1.43
N THR A 10 6.77 -12.76 0.18
CA THR A 10 8.00 -12.16 -0.37
C THR A 10 7.79 -10.76 -0.97
N GLY A 11 6.55 -10.25 -0.97
CA GLY A 11 6.22 -8.90 -1.42
C GLY A 11 6.51 -7.84 -0.36
N PHE A 12 6.33 -6.56 -0.73
CA PHE A 12 6.57 -5.41 0.16
C PHE A 12 5.82 -5.54 1.50
N ILE A 13 4.51 -5.84 1.46
CA ILE A 13 3.73 -5.97 2.69
C ILE A 13 4.09 -7.28 3.41
N GLY A 14 4.24 -8.38 2.68
CA GLY A 14 4.54 -9.69 3.26
C GLY A 14 5.87 -9.73 4.04
N THR A 15 6.93 -9.15 3.48
CA THR A 15 8.25 -9.09 4.15
C THR A 15 8.24 -8.25 5.44
N ASN A 16 7.30 -7.32 5.58
CA ASN A 16 7.09 -6.55 6.80
C ASN A 16 6.09 -7.22 7.76
N LEU A 17 5.08 -7.94 7.25
CA LEU A 17 4.05 -8.59 8.07
C LEU A 17 4.55 -9.85 8.76
N VAL A 18 5.30 -10.70 8.04
CA VAL A 18 5.74 -12.00 8.58
C VAL A 18 6.47 -11.86 9.92
N PRO A 19 7.49 -10.99 10.06
CA PRO A 19 8.16 -10.81 11.35
C PRO A 19 7.25 -10.28 12.47
N VAL A 20 6.24 -9.47 12.12
CA VAL A 20 5.29 -8.93 13.10
C VAL A 20 4.37 -10.03 13.62
N LEU A 21 3.88 -10.92 12.75
CA LEU A 21 3.07 -12.08 13.15
C LEU A 21 3.86 -13.05 14.03
N GLU A 22 5.10 -13.35 13.66
CA GLU A 22 5.98 -14.22 14.46
C GLU A 22 6.28 -13.61 15.83
N ALA A 23 6.55 -12.30 15.89
CA ALA A 23 6.77 -11.58 17.15
C ALA A 23 5.50 -11.52 18.03
N ALA A 24 4.31 -11.57 17.44
CA ALA A 24 3.04 -11.69 18.15
C ALA A 24 2.73 -13.13 18.60
N GLY A 25 3.60 -14.10 18.32
CA GLY A 25 3.48 -15.48 18.73
C GLY A 25 2.62 -16.36 17.80
N HIS A 26 2.36 -15.92 16.55
CA HIS A 26 1.72 -16.76 15.54
C HIS A 26 2.75 -17.63 14.81
N GLU A 27 2.33 -18.81 14.37
CA GLU A 27 3.10 -19.62 13.42
C GLU A 27 2.76 -19.16 12.00
N VAL A 28 3.77 -18.70 11.24
CA VAL A 28 3.55 -18.22 9.86
C VAL A 28 3.90 -19.30 8.86
N VAL A 29 2.98 -19.57 7.93
CA VAL A 29 3.14 -20.48 6.80
C VAL A 29 3.18 -19.66 5.51
N PRO A 30 4.37 -19.30 4.98
CA PRO A 30 4.47 -18.61 3.69
C PRO A 30 3.97 -19.53 2.57
N PHE A 31 3.06 -19.02 1.72
CA PHE A 31 2.47 -19.80 0.65
C PHE A 31 2.53 -19.06 -0.68
N SER A 32 3.05 -19.71 -1.72
CA SER A 32 3.16 -19.10 -3.05
C SER A 32 2.00 -19.53 -3.94
N LEU A 33 1.27 -18.55 -4.47
CA LEU A 33 0.26 -18.79 -5.51
C LEU A 33 0.86 -18.90 -6.93
N ARG A 34 2.19 -18.76 -7.09
CA ARG A 34 2.85 -18.88 -8.39
C ARG A 34 2.87 -20.34 -8.81
N GLY A 35 2.22 -20.63 -9.94
CA GLY A 35 2.07 -22.01 -10.42
C GLY A 35 1.07 -22.87 -9.65
N TRP A 36 0.43 -22.31 -8.62
CA TRP A 36 -0.60 -23.02 -7.88
C TRP A 36 -1.91 -23.08 -8.69
N THR A 37 -2.52 -24.26 -8.75
CA THR A 37 -3.70 -24.55 -9.59
C THR A 37 -5.00 -24.58 -8.81
N GLY A 38 -4.97 -24.49 -7.48
CA GLY A 38 -6.17 -24.42 -6.63
C GLY A 38 -6.35 -25.65 -5.74
N GLU A 39 -5.26 -26.38 -5.44
CA GLU A 39 -5.27 -27.48 -4.48
C GLU A 39 -5.60 -26.97 -3.07
N ALA A 40 -5.90 -27.90 -2.15
CA ALA A 40 -6.15 -27.55 -0.76
C ALA A 40 -4.94 -26.82 -0.12
N PHE A 41 -5.22 -25.92 0.78
CA PHE A 41 -4.18 -25.36 1.64
C PHE A 41 -3.59 -26.44 2.58
N PRO A 42 -2.37 -26.22 3.12
CA PRO A 42 -1.83 -27.07 4.18
C PRO A 42 -2.86 -27.25 5.30
N ALA A 43 -2.87 -28.43 5.91
CA ALA A 43 -3.73 -28.71 7.06
C ALA A 43 -3.40 -27.79 8.25
N ASP A 44 -4.33 -27.68 9.18
CA ASP A 44 -4.16 -26.97 10.46
C ASP A 44 -3.89 -25.46 10.33
N VAL A 45 -4.35 -24.83 9.25
CA VAL A 45 -4.32 -23.37 9.08
C VAL A 45 -5.58 -22.76 9.72
N ASP A 46 -5.38 -21.82 10.65
CA ASP A 46 -6.46 -21.09 11.30
C ASP A 46 -6.90 -19.85 10.52
N VAL A 47 -5.93 -19.16 9.90
CA VAL A 47 -6.11 -17.88 9.22
C VAL A 47 -5.39 -17.86 7.87
N VAL A 48 -6.04 -17.33 6.86
CA VAL A 48 -5.45 -17.06 5.54
C VAL A 48 -5.35 -15.55 5.33
N VAL A 49 -4.13 -15.04 5.15
CA VAL A 49 -3.86 -13.64 4.78
C VAL A 49 -3.42 -13.60 3.32
N ASN A 50 -4.32 -13.16 2.44
CA ASN A 50 -4.05 -13.10 1.01
C ASN A 50 -3.52 -11.72 0.60
N LEU A 51 -2.18 -11.60 0.56
CA LEU A 51 -1.46 -10.42 0.08
C LEU A 51 -1.06 -10.51 -1.39
N ALA A 52 -1.22 -11.68 -2.01
CA ALA A 52 -0.83 -11.88 -3.41
C ALA A 52 -1.61 -10.93 -4.32
N GLY A 53 -0.89 -10.21 -5.15
CA GLY A 53 -1.49 -9.27 -6.09
C GLY A 53 -0.45 -8.45 -6.85
N LYS A 54 -0.87 -7.89 -7.98
CA LYS A 54 -0.10 -6.93 -8.78
C LYS A 54 -0.66 -5.52 -8.53
N ALA A 55 0.12 -4.67 -7.84
CA ALA A 55 -0.28 -3.29 -7.54
C ALA A 55 0.38 -2.28 -8.48
N HIS A 56 1.68 -2.40 -8.70
CA HIS A 56 2.46 -1.44 -9.48
C HIS A 56 2.84 -2.02 -10.84
N ASP A 57 2.60 -1.23 -11.87
CA ASP A 57 3.11 -1.41 -13.20
C ASP A 57 3.87 -0.14 -13.56
N LEU A 58 5.15 -0.11 -13.13
CA LEU A 58 6.01 1.06 -13.34
C LEU A 58 6.28 1.30 -14.83
N ASP A 59 6.20 0.23 -15.62
CA ASP A 59 6.45 0.27 -17.07
C ASP A 59 5.17 0.50 -17.88
N GLY A 60 3.98 0.48 -17.25
CA GLY A 60 2.68 0.70 -17.90
C GLY A 60 2.32 -0.38 -18.93
N THR A 61 2.91 -1.58 -18.81
CA THR A 61 2.82 -2.64 -19.82
C THR A 61 1.79 -3.71 -19.51
N ALA A 62 1.28 -3.76 -18.28
CA ALA A 62 0.32 -4.78 -17.87
C ALA A 62 -1.08 -4.51 -18.44
N SER A 63 -1.57 -5.47 -19.22
CA SER A 63 -2.94 -5.43 -19.74
C SER A 63 -3.99 -5.63 -18.64
N PRO A 64 -5.26 -5.23 -18.87
CA PRO A 64 -6.37 -5.50 -17.94
C PRO A 64 -6.51 -6.99 -17.58
N GLU A 65 -6.22 -7.90 -18.52
CA GLU A 65 -6.29 -9.35 -18.34
C GLU A 65 -5.23 -9.84 -17.34
N VAL A 66 -4.04 -9.25 -17.35
CA VAL A 66 -2.98 -9.57 -16.37
C VAL A 66 -3.43 -9.18 -14.97
N TYR A 67 -4.03 -7.99 -14.80
CA TYR A 67 -4.58 -7.58 -13.52
C TYR A 67 -5.71 -8.49 -13.06
N ARG A 68 -6.66 -8.82 -13.94
CA ARG A 68 -7.75 -9.74 -13.63
C ARG A 68 -7.22 -11.10 -13.18
N ARG A 69 -6.33 -11.71 -13.96
CA ARG A 69 -5.74 -13.02 -13.63
C ARG A 69 -5.04 -13.05 -12.27
N ILE A 70 -4.27 -11.99 -11.95
CA ILE A 70 -3.46 -11.97 -10.72
C ILE A 70 -4.28 -11.50 -9.53
N ASN A 71 -5.14 -10.48 -9.66
CA ASN A 71 -5.83 -9.88 -8.53
C ASN A 71 -7.21 -10.48 -8.30
N THR A 72 -7.87 -10.98 -9.35
CA THR A 72 -9.23 -11.53 -9.25
C THR A 72 -9.20 -13.04 -9.23
N ASP A 73 -8.71 -13.68 -10.29
CA ASP A 73 -8.82 -15.13 -10.47
C ASP A 73 -8.01 -15.92 -9.41
N LEU A 74 -6.81 -15.40 -9.01
CA LEU A 74 -6.04 -16.04 -7.93
C LEU A 74 -6.67 -15.81 -6.55
N ALA A 75 -7.27 -14.65 -6.31
CA ALA A 75 -7.98 -14.39 -5.06
C ALA A 75 -9.21 -15.29 -4.92
N GLU A 76 -9.98 -15.48 -6.00
CA GLU A 76 -11.11 -16.41 -6.05
C GLU A 76 -10.67 -17.85 -5.73
N ARG A 77 -9.60 -18.34 -6.37
CA ARG A 77 -9.08 -19.70 -6.09
C ARG A 77 -8.63 -19.85 -4.64
N ALA A 78 -7.90 -18.85 -4.11
CA ALA A 78 -7.48 -18.86 -2.71
C ALA A 78 -8.70 -18.88 -1.76
N TYR A 79 -9.75 -18.18 -2.11
CA TYR A 79 -10.99 -18.17 -1.33
C TYR A 79 -11.74 -19.51 -1.39
N VAL A 80 -11.81 -20.14 -2.56
CA VAL A 80 -12.38 -21.50 -2.70
C VAL A 80 -11.60 -22.50 -1.84
N ALA A 81 -10.28 -22.44 -1.84
CA ALA A 81 -9.45 -23.29 -0.99
C ALA A 81 -9.66 -23.00 0.51
N PHE A 82 -9.83 -21.72 0.89
CA PHE A 82 -10.22 -21.34 2.25
C PHE A 82 -11.58 -21.96 2.64
N LEU A 83 -12.59 -21.87 1.80
CA LEU A 83 -13.90 -22.45 2.08
C LEU A 83 -13.87 -23.99 2.23
N ALA A 84 -12.94 -24.64 1.57
CA ALA A 84 -12.71 -26.09 1.66
C ALA A 84 -11.79 -26.51 2.82
N SER A 85 -11.18 -25.56 3.54
CA SER A 85 -10.28 -25.81 4.68
C SER A 85 -11.02 -25.64 6.01
N ASP A 86 -10.33 -25.87 7.13
CA ASP A 86 -10.84 -25.61 8.48
C ASP A 86 -10.55 -24.19 8.98
N ALA A 87 -9.86 -23.36 8.20
CA ALA A 87 -9.53 -22.00 8.55
C ALA A 87 -10.79 -21.17 8.85
N THR A 88 -10.74 -20.34 9.88
CA THR A 88 -11.88 -19.54 10.34
C THR A 88 -11.89 -18.11 9.82
N THR A 89 -10.75 -17.62 9.37
CA THR A 89 -10.63 -16.22 8.93
C THR A 89 -9.89 -16.12 7.60
N PHE A 90 -10.49 -15.40 6.64
CA PHE A 90 -9.86 -15.00 5.39
C PHE A 90 -9.69 -13.49 5.36
N ILE A 91 -8.46 -13.00 5.25
CA ILE A 91 -8.14 -11.58 5.12
C ILE A 91 -7.64 -11.32 3.71
N GLN A 92 -8.41 -10.57 2.93
CA GLN A 92 -8.06 -10.16 1.57
C GLN A 92 -7.47 -8.76 1.57
N LEU A 93 -6.25 -8.60 1.10
CA LEU A 93 -5.71 -7.29 0.83
C LEU A 93 -6.23 -6.73 -0.49
N SER A 94 -7.07 -5.71 -0.40
CA SER A 94 -7.57 -4.92 -1.51
C SER A 94 -6.83 -3.57 -1.59
N SER A 95 -7.51 -2.50 -1.93
CA SER A 95 -6.99 -1.13 -2.01
C SER A 95 -8.14 -0.13 -2.04
N VAL A 96 -7.94 1.09 -1.57
CA VAL A 96 -8.89 2.19 -1.81
C VAL A 96 -9.13 2.45 -3.29
N ALA A 97 -8.21 2.05 -4.17
CA ALA A 97 -8.37 2.10 -5.62
C ALA A 97 -9.58 1.28 -6.13
N ALA A 98 -10.05 0.31 -5.36
CA ALA A 98 -11.29 -0.44 -5.65
C ALA A 98 -12.53 0.45 -5.52
N VAL A 99 -12.46 1.54 -4.76
CA VAL A 99 -13.56 2.51 -4.61
C VAL A 99 -13.42 3.63 -5.63
N ASN A 100 -12.33 4.37 -5.53
CA ASN A 100 -12.05 5.51 -6.40
C ASN A 100 -10.53 5.80 -6.40
N GLU A 101 -10.04 6.35 -7.51
CA GLU A 101 -8.64 6.78 -7.67
C GLU A 101 -8.52 8.28 -7.95
N ALA A 102 -9.66 8.94 -8.12
CA ALA A 102 -9.79 10.38 -8.26
C ALA A 102 -10.20 11.02 -6.93
N THR A 103 -10.16 12.34 -6.91
CA THR A 103 -10.63 13.14 -5.78
C THR A 103 -12.06 12.78 -5.40
N VAL A 104 -12.32 12.73 -4.11
CA VAL A 104 -13.67 12.59 -3.54
C VAL A 104 -13.97 13.86 -2.75
N ASP A 105 -15.16 14.42 -2.95
CA ASP A 105 -15.61 15.51 -2.09
C ASP A 105 -15.80 14.99 -0.65
N GLY A 106 -15.09 15.60 0.29
CA GLY A 106 -15.14 15.20 1.70
C GLY A 106 -14.17 14.09 2.08
N VAL A 107 -14.58 13.20 2.97
CA VAL A 107 -13.80 12.06 3.48
C VAL A 107 -14.43 10.76 2.98
N LEU A 108 -13.64 9.94 2.33
CA LEU A 108 -14.07 8.62 1.84
C LEU A 108 -14.16 7.65 3.00
N ASP A 109 -15.30 7.01 3.13
CA ASP A 109 -15.56 5.92 4.07
C ASP A 109 -16.15 4.69 3.34
N GLU A 110 -16.53 3.66 4.07
CA GLU A 110 -17.05 2.41 3.52
C GLU A 110 -18.45 2.53 2.88
N SER A 111 -19.16 3.65 3.07
CA SER A 111 -20.46 3.92 2.43
C SER A 111 -20.31 4.39 0.98
N ALA A 112 -19.11 4.80 0.58
CA ALA A 112 -18.86 5.29 -0.77
C ALA A 112 -19.09 4.21 -1.82
N GLU A 113 -19.89 4.53 -2.83
CA GLU A 113 -20.14 3.62 -3.96
C GLU A 113 -18.88 3.42 -4.79
N PRO A 114 -18.41 2.16 -4.99
CA PRO A 114 -17.21 1.88 -5.76
C PRO A 114 -17.34 2.22 -7.24
N ARG A 115 -16.45 3.09 -7.75
CA ARG A 115 -16.38 3.53 -9.16
C ARG A 115 -14.92 3.55 -9.66
N PRO A 116 -14.21 2.41 -9.62
CA PRO A 116 -12.82 2.37 -10.05
C PRO A 116 -12.68 2.64 -11.56
N VAL A 117 -11.65 3.40 -11.92
CA VAL A 117 -11.39 3.76 -13.32
C VAL A 117 -10.26 2.93 -13.93
N THR A 118 -9.23 2.59 -13.15
CA THR A 118 -8.07 1.85 -13.66
C THR A 118 -8.31 0.34 -13.71
N PRO A 119 -7.58 -0.42 -14.56
CA PRO A 119 -7.62 -1.87 -14.56
C PRO A 119 -7.27 -2.49 -13.20
N TYR A 120 -6.35 -1.87 -12.46
CA TYR A 120 -5.99 -2.29 -11.10
C TYR A 120 -7.17 -2.17 -10.14
N GLY A 121 -7.77 -0.99 -10.02
CA GLY A 121 -8.92 -0.78 -9.14
C GLY A 121 -10.11 -1.69 -9.50
N LYS A 122 -10.40 -1.81 -10.81
CA LYS A 122 -11.45 -2.73 -11.30
C LYS A 122 -11.18 -4.18 -10.93
N SER A 123 -9.94 -4.66 -11.02
CA SER A 123 -9.58 -6.04 -10.67
C SER A 123 -9.69 -6.30 -9.16
N LYS A 124 -9.34 -5.31 -8.32
CA LYS A 124 -9.51 -5.41 -6.86
C LYS A 124 -11.00 -5.46 -6.48
N LEU A 125 -11.81 -4.55 -7.04
CA LEU A 125 -13.26 -4.55 -6.80
C LEU A 125 -13.92 -5.86 -7.27
N ALA A 126 -13.51 -6.41 -8.42
CA ALA A 126 -14.02 -7.67 -8.91
C ALA A 126 -13.74 -8.82 -7.92
N ALA A 127 -12.52 -8.89 -7.38
CA ALA A 127 -12.16 -9.85 -6.33
C ALA A 127 -13.06 -9.68 -5.09
N GLU A 128 -13.19 -8.47 -4.57
CA GLU A 128 -14.03 -8.19 -3.39
C GLU A 128 -15.47 -8.67 -3.59
N ARG A 129 -16.07 -8.37 -4.75
CA ARG A 129 -17.42 -8.77 -5.09
C ARG A 129 -17.60 -10.29 -5.13
N LEU A 130 -16.62 -11.02 -5.68
CA LEU A 130 -16.63 -12.48 -5.69
C LEU A 130 -16.55 -13.06 -4.28
N LEU A 131 -15.64 -12.56 -3.46
CA LEU A 131 -15.43 -13.06 -2.11
C LEU A 131 -16.63 -12.77 -1.20
N LEU A 132 -17.23 -11.58 -1.31
CA LEU A 132 -18.35 -11.16 -0.47
C LEU A 132 -19.73 -11.62 -0.98
N ALA A 133 -19.81 -12.14 -2.20
CA ALA A 133 -21.05 -12.76 -2.72
C ALA A 133 -21.34 -14.13 -2.09
N VAL A 134 -20.34 -14.74 -1.46
CA VAL A 134 -20.46 -16.04 -0.78
C VAL A 134 -20.43 -15.79 0.71
N GLU A 135 -21.53 -16.07 1.40
CA GLU A 135 -21.57 -16.03 2.85
C GLU A 135 -20.68 -17.17 3.41
N PRO A 136 -19.66 -16.85 4.22
CA PRO A 136 -18.84 -17.91 4.78
C PRO A 136 -19.64 -18.76 5.77
N PRO A 137 -19.30 -20.06 5.93
CA PRO A 137 -19.95 -20.92 6.92
C PRO A 137 -19.97 -20.32 8.33
N ALA A 138 -20.90 -20.73 9.16
CA ALA A 138 -21.03 -20.28 10.54
C ALA A 138 -19.71 -20.40 11.29
N GLY A 139 -19.34 -19.36 12.03
CA GLY A 139 -18.07 -19.27 12.77
C GLY A 139 -16.86 -18.86 11.91
N ARG A 140 -17.04 -18.64 10.62
CA ARG A 140 -16.00 -18.12 9.71
C ARG A 140 -16.28 -16.67 9.30
N ARG A 141 -15.22 -15.95 8.91
CA ARG A 141 -15.32 -14.55 8.50
C ARG A 141 -14.40 -14.22 7.32
N THR A 142 -14.87 -13.30 6.49
CA THR A 142 -14.12 -12.78 5.33
C THR A 142 -13.92 -11.28 5.50
N ILE A 143 -12.70 -10.85 5.69
CA ILE A 143 -12.30 -9.46 5.91
C ILE A 143 -11.61 -8.93 4.67
N VAL A 144 -12.12 -7.86 4.11
CA VAL A 144 -11.51 -7.15 2.99
C VAL A 144 -10.89 -5.85 3.50
N LEU A 145 -9.58 -5.71 3.35
CA LEU A 145 -8.87 -4.50 3.74
C LEU A 145 -8.59 -3.64 2.52
N ARG A 146 -9.00 -2.39 2.56
CA ARG A 146 -8.73 -1.37 1.54
C ARG A 146 -7.73 -0.33 2.09
N PRO A 147 -6.42 -0.63 2.10
CA PRO A 147 -5.45 0.36 2.52
C PRO A 147 -5.39 1.52 1.54
N THR A 148 -5.06 2.70 2.09
CA THR A 148 -4.62 3.87 1.34
C THR A 148 -3.23 3.64 0.76
N MET A 149 -2.51 4.71 0.38
CA MET A 149 -1.13 4.58 -0.10
C MET A 149 -0.23 4.06 1.02
N VAL A 150 0.15 2.78 0.93
CA VAL A 150 1.05 2.15 1.91
C VAL A 150 2.48 2.63 1.68
N HIS A 151 3.15 3.02 2.76
CA HIS A 151 4.55 3.42 2.75
C HIS A 151 5.35 2.73 3.85
N GLY A 152 6.65 2.54 3.62
CA GLY A 152 7.53 1.88 4.58
C GLY A 152 8.84 1.40 3.94
N PRO A 153 9.70 0.72 4.71
CA PRO A 153 10.91 0.09 4.17
C PRO A 153 10.58 -0.88 3.04
N GLY A 154 11.25 -0.71 1.89
CA GLY A 154 11.00 -1.53 0.70
C GLY A 154 9.88 -1.03 -0.21
N ASP A 155 9.22 0.10 0.11
CA ASP A 155 8.22 0.73 -0.76
C ASP A 155 8.82 1.13 -2.13
N LYS A 156 8.03 0.91 -3.19
CA LYS A 156 8.37 1.30 -4.57
C LYS A 156 7.44 2.38 -5.13
N GLY A 157 6.63 2.98 -4.25
CA GLY A 157 5.57 3.92 -4.64
C GLY A 157 6.00 5.38 -4.76
N ASN A 158 4.99 6.25 -4.64
CA ASN A 158 5.14 7.68 -4.91
C ASN A 158 6.02 8.41 -3.89
N LEU A 159 6.07 7.95 -2.62
CA LEU A 159 6.96 8.53 -1.61
C LEU A 159 8.44 8.37 -2.04
N ARG A 160 8.82 7.18 -2.52
CA ARG A 160 10.16 6.92 -3.07
C ARG A 160 10.48 7.81 -4.27
N LEU A 161 9.51 8.02 -5.18
CA LEU A 161 9.70 8.90 -6.33
C LEU A 161 9.93 10.34 -5.92
N LEU A 162 9.10 10.87 -5.01
CA LEU A 162 9.26 12.23 -4.47
C LEU A 162 10.61 12.38 -3.76
N PHE A 163 10.94 11.45 -2.86
CA PHE A 163 12.24 11.40 -2.20
C PHE A 163 13.40 11.38 -3.20
N GLY A 164 13.32 10.58 -4.25
CA GLY A 164 14.32 10.47 -5.30
C GLY A 164 14.55 11.78 -6.06
N LEU A 165 13.49 12.53 -6.38
CA LEU A 165 13.57 13.82 -7.04
C LEU A 165 14.22 14.87 -6.13
N LEU A 166 13.74 15.01 -4.90
CA LEU A 166 14.25 15.99 -3.95
C LEU A 166 15.70 15.71 -3.55
N SER A 167 16.06 14.45 -3.41
CA SER A 167 17.43 14.03 -3.12
C SER A 167 18.44 14.30 -4.25
N ARG A 168 17.96 14.54 -5.48
CA ARG A 168 18.79 15.01 -6.61
C ARG A 168 18.92 16.53 -6.68
N GLY A 169 18.35 17.25 -5.70
CA GLY A 169 18.35 18.71 -5.67
C GLY A 169 17.33 19.37 -6.61
N ILE A 170 16.38 18.59 -7.15
CA ILE A 170 15.32 19.13 -8.00
C ILE A 170 14.39 19.97 -7.11
N PRO A 171 14.13 21.26 -7.45
CA PRO A 171 13.21 22.09 -6.68
C PRO A 171 11.80 21.52 -6.68
N TYR A 172 11.05 21.70 -5.59
CA TYR A 172 9.65 21.36 -5.50
C TYR A 172 8.79 22.53 -6.02
N PRO A 173 8.13 22.37 -7.18
CA PRO A 173 7.44 23.51 -7.85
C PRO A 173 5.97 23.68 -7.45
N LEU A 174 5.42 22.79 -6.61
CA LEU A 174 3.99 22.71 -6.29
C LEU A 174 3.64 23.31 -4.92
N ASP A 175 4.47 24.20 -4.37
CA ASP A 175 4.30 24.72 -3.01
C ASP A 175 3.08 25.65 -2.85
N ALA A 176 2.49 26.10 -3.96
CA ALA A 176 1.25 26.85 -3.96
C ALA A 176 -0.01 25.98 -3.78
N PHE A 177 0.10 24.66 -3.92
CA PHE A 177 -1.03 23.75 -3.76
C PHE A 177 -1.19 23.34 -2.28
N ARG A 178 -2.45 23.31 -1.85
CA ARG A 178 -2.87 22.91 -0.50
C ARG A 178 -3.74 21.68 -0.64
N ASN A 179 -3.15 20.51 -0.63
CA ASN A 179 -3.86 19.24 -0.73
C ASN A 179 -3.67 18.42 0.55
N GLU A 180 -4.61 17.54 0.82
CA GLU A 180 -4.56 16.61 1.95
C GLU A 180 -4.81 15.18 1.43
N ARG A 181 -3.88 14.29 1.73
CA ARG A 181 -3.97 12.89 1.31
C ARG A 181 -3.74 11.95 2.49
N SER A 182 -4.59 10.95 2.58
CA SER A 182 -4.39 9.87 3.55
C SER A 182 -3.36 8.87 3.03
N PHE A 183 -2.51 8.46 3.94
CA PHE A 183 -1.51 7.41 3.79
C PHE A 183 -1.79 6.32 4.83
N VAL A 184 -1.08 5.22 4.73
CA VAL A 184 -0.98 4.24 5.81
C VAL A 184 0.45 3.75 5.90
N SER A 185 1.02 3.83 7.09
CA SER A 185 2.33 3.27 7.37
C SER A 185 2.27 1.74 7.35
N ILE A 186 3.36 1.11 6.92
CA ILE A 186 3.45 -0.36 6.95
C ILE A 186 3.30 -0.88 8.38
N GLN A 187 3.73 -0.12 9.39
CA GLN A 187 3.57 -0.44 10.80
C GLN A 187 2.09 -0.55 11.18
N ASN A 188 1.29 0.47 10.81
CA ASN A 188 -0.15 0.49 11.10
C ASN A 188 -0.90 -0.57 10.30
N LEU A 189 -0.53 -0.82 9.04
CA LEU A 189 -1.16 -1.88 8.25
C LEU A 189 -0.87 -3.28 8.81
N THR A 190 0.37 -3.56 9.21
CA THR A 190 0.73 -4.86 9.80
C THR A 190 0.10 -5.04 11.18
N TRP A 191 0.08 -3.98 12.00
CA TRP A 191 -0.66 -3.97 13.25
C TRP A 191 -2.16 -4.26 13.03
N ALA A 192 -2.80 -3.60 12.07
CA ALA A 192 -4.22 -3.80 11.78
C ALA A 192 -4.51 -5.26 11.39
N ILE A 193 -3.68 -5.88 10.54
CA ILE A 193 -3.83 -7.27 10.14
C ILE A 193 -3.68 -8.19 11.36
N THR A 194 -2.65 -7.99 12.18
CA THR A 194 -2.40 -8.79 13.39
C THR A 194 -3.55 -8.63 14.39
N SER A 195 -4.00 -7.40 14.63
CA SER A 195 -5.13 -7.12 15.55
C SER A 195 -6.44 -7.76 15.07
N ILE A 196 -6.71 -7.81 13.76
CA ILE A 196 -7.87 -8.52 13.21
C ILE A 196 -7.79 -10.01 13.50
N ILE A 197 -6.60 -10.62 13.39
CA ILE A 197 -6.40 -12.04 13.70
C ILE A 197 -6.75 -12.30 15.16
N ASP A 198 -6.30 -11.43 16.07
CA ASP A 198 -6.48 -11.57 17.52
C ASP A 198 -7.86 -11.10 18.03
N THR A 199 -8.66 -10.44 17.18
CA THR A 199 -9.98 -9.91 17.56
C THR A 199 -11.11 -10.62 16.80
N PRO A 200 -11.64 -11.74 17.30
CA PRO A 200 -12.74 -12.47 16.65
C PRO A 200 -14.01 -11.64 16.45
N ALA A 201 -14.19 -10.57 17.21
CA ALA A 201 -15.33 -9.67 17.12
C ALA A 201 -15.38 -8.84 15.82
N VAL A 202 -14.28 -8.71 15.08
CA VAL A 202 -14.28 -8.08 13.76
C VAL A 202 -15.06 -8.96 12.79
N THR A 203 -16.19 -8.48 12.31
CA THR A 203 -17.12 -9.24 11.46
C THR A 203 -16.75 -9.21 9.98
N THR A 204 -17.34 -10.16 9.20
CA THR A 204 -17.24 -10.13 7.73
C THR A 204 -17.61 -8.77 7.17
N GLY A 205 -16.77 -8.25 6.27
CA GLY A 205 -17.03 -6.97 5.62
C GLY A 205 -15.77 -6.30 5.06
N VAL A 206 -15.98 -5.08 4.58
CA VAL A 206 -14.95 -4.21 4.02
C VAL A 206 -14.53 -3.18 5.06
N TYR A 207 -13.23 -2.94 5.16
CA TYR A 207 -12.64 -1.97 6.07
C TYR A 207 -11.57 -1.15 5.35
N LEU A 208 -11.69 0.17 5.44
CA LEU A 208 -10.66 1.09 4.99
C LEU A 208 -9.54 1.16 6.03
N VAL A 209 -8.30 1.26 5.55
CA VAL A 209 -7.12 1.36 6.43
C VAL A 209 -6.33 2.61 6.06
N ALA A 210 -6.28 3.56 6.98
CA ALA A 210 -5.56 4.82 6.85
C ALA A 210 -4.93 5.20 8.18
N ASP A 211 -3.82 5.94 8.14
CA ASP A 211 -3.30 6.63 9.31
C ASP A 211 -4.26 7.75 9.72
N ASP A 212 -4.17 8.21 10.96
CA ASP A 212 -5.17 9.10 11.57
C ASP A 212 -5.28 10.45 10.88
N GLU A 213 -4.18 10.99 10.38
CA GLU A 213 -4.11 12.35 9.85
C GLU A 213 -3.74 12.36 8.37
N PRO A 214 -4.52 13.05 7.51
CA PRO A 214 -4.12 13.27 6.13
C PRO A 214 -2.96 14.28 6.07
N VAL A 215 -2.10 14.13 5.06
CA VAL A 215 -0.85 14.88 4.93
C VAL A 215 -0.78 15.59 3.59
N SER A 216 -0.35 16.86 3.61
CA SER A 216 -0.11 17.61 2.38
C SER A 216 1.22 17.20 1.72
N THR A 217 1.29 17.30 0.39
CA THR A 217 2.56 17.06 -0.32
C THR A 217 3.64 18.04 0.14
N GLY A 218 3.26 19.29 0.47
CA GLY A 218 4.18 20.27 1.04
C GLY A 218 4.75 19.85 2.40
N HIS A 219 3.94 19.20 3.25
CA HIS A 219 4.40 18.65 4.54
C HIS A 219 5.36 17.47 4.32
N LEU A 220 5.06 16.56 3.39
CA LEU A 220 6.00 15.49 3.01
C LEU A 220 7.36 16.02 2.56
N VAL A 221 7.37 17.11 1.78
CA VAL A 221 8.61 17.79 1.37
C VAL A 221 9.39 18.33 2.58
N SER A 222 8.67 18.88 3.57
CA SER A 222 9.29 19.35 4.83
C SER A 222 9.90 18.21 5.63
N LEU A 223 9.17 17.10 5.78
CA LEU A 223 9.68 15.89 6.48
C LEU A 223 10.91 15.31 5.77
N ILE A 224 10.91 15.25 4.43
CA ILE A 224 12.09 14.80 3.66
C ILE A 224 13.29 15.72 3.92
N ALA A 225 13.08 17.03 3.90
CA ALA A 225 14.14 17.99 4.16
C ALA A 225 14.72 17.82 5.57
N GLU A 226 13.85 17.67 6.56
CA GLU A 226 14.21 17.50 7.97
C GLU A 226 15.00 16.20 8.21
N VAL A 227 14.45 15.05 7.82
CA VAL A 227 15.07 13.74 8.04
C VAL A 227 16.40 13.61 7.30
N THR A 228 16.53 14.22 6.11
CA THR A 228 17.77 14.14 5.32
C THR A 228 18.78 15.22 5.66
N GLY A 229 18.41 16.22 6.47
CA GLY A 229 19.24 17.40 6.76
C GLY A 229 19.50 18.29 5.52
N ARG A 230 18.73 18.11 4.43
CA ARG A 230 18.96 18.80 3.16
C ARG A 230 18.02 19.98 2.99
N ARG A 231 18.51 21.07 2.45
CA ARG A 231 17.68 22.21 2.05
C ARG A 231 16.96 21.89 0.74
N VAL A 232 15.63 21.78 0.78
CA VAL A 232 14.80 21.65 -0.42
C VAL A 232 14.35 23.03 -0.87
N ARG A 233 14.65 23.38 -2.13
CA ARG A 233 14.15 24.63 -2.74
C ARG A 233 12.67 24.48 -3.07
N ARG A 234 11.82 25.26 -2.43
CA ARG A 234 10.36 25.27 -2.62
C ARG A 234 9.99 26.45 -3.50
N LEU A 235 9.19 26.22 -4.54
CA LEU A 235 8.76 27.20 -5.49
C LEU A 235 7.23 27.20 -5.54
N ALA A 236 6.62 28.31 -5.16
CA ALA A 236 5.17 28.52 -5.23
C ALA A 236 4.79 29.03 -6.64
N LEU A 237 4.88 28.15 -7.65
CA LEU A 237 4.45 28.53 -9.00
C LEU A 237 2.93 28.72 -9.05
N PRO A 238 2.43 29.71 -9.79
CA PRO A 238 0.99 29.91 -9.97
C PRO A 238 0.31 28.63 -10.47
N PRO A 239 -0.77 28.15 -9.82
CA PRO A 239 -1.45 26.92 -10.20
C PRO A 239 -1.89 26.86 -11.66
N ALA A 240 -2.26 28.01 -12.26
CA ALA A 240 -2.63 28.11 -13.67
C ALA A 240 -1.47 27.74 -14.60
N LEU A 241 -0.24 28.19 -14.31
CA LEU A 241 0.94 27.86 -15.11
C LEU A 241 1.29 26.36 -14.99
N VAL A 242 1.19 25.80 -13.77
CA VAL A 242 1.44 24.38 -13.56
C VAL A 242 0.41 23.51 -14.29
N ARG A 243 -0.87 23.88 -14.25
CA ARG A 243 -1.93 23.18 -14.99
C ARG A 243 -1.73 23.28 -16.50
N LEU A 244 -1.31 24.44 -17.01
CA LEU A 244 -0.98 24.61 -18.44
C LEU A 244 0.20 23.71 -18.85
N ALA A 245 1.26 23.65 -18.05
CA ALA A 245 2.40 22.77 -18.30
C ALA A 245 1.98 21.28 -18.28
N ALA A 246 1.10 20.88 -17.36
CA ALA A 246 0.55 19.52 -17.31
C ALA A 246 -0.32 19.20 -18.53
N ALA A 247 -1.16 20.12 -18.99
CA ALA A 247 -1.97 19.96 -20.19
C ALA A 247 -1.12 19.85 -21.48
N LEU A 248 0.04 20.53 -21.52
CA LEU A 248 1.03 20.31 -22.59
C LEU A 248 1.65 18.91 -22.50
N GLY A 249 1.92 18.42 -21.28
CA GLY A 249 2.42 17.07 -21.04
C GLY A 249 1.44 15.95 -21.44
N ASP A 250 0.14 16.23 -21.46
CA ASP A 250 -0.84 15.27 -22.00
C ASP A 250 -0.67 15.02 -23.51
N ARG A 251 -0.07 15.98 -24.23
CA ARG A 251 0.17 15.91 -25.69
C ARG A 251 1.59 15.56 -26.07
N VAL A 252 2.55 15.82 -25.18
CA VAL A 252 3.99 15.67 -25.45
C VAL A 252 4.58 14.65 -24.46
N PRO A 253 4.81 13.39 -24.88
CA PRO A 253 5.30 12.33 -23.98
C PRO A 253 6.65 12.63 -23.30
N ALA A 254 7.46 13.54 -23.88
CA ALA A 254 8.73 13.95 -23.31
C ALA A 254 8.58 14.84 -22.06
N VAL A 255 7.39 15.42 -21.81
CA VAL A 255 7.11 16.20 -20.60
C VAL A 255 6.73 15.26 -19.46
N PRO A 256 7.50 15.23 -18.37
CA PRO A 256 7.30 14.23 -17.29
C PRO A 256 6.05 14.47 -16.45
N LEU A 257 5.46 15.68 -16.50
CA LEU A 257 4.25 16.07 -15.79
C LEU A 257 3.07 16.11 -16.75
N ASN A 258 2.03 15.32 -16.48
CA ASN A 258 0.75 15.37 -17.17
C ASN A 258 -0.39 15.68 -16.19
N SER A 259 -1.61 15.96 -16.70
CA SER A 259 -2.76 16.33 -15.86
C SER A 259 -3.12 15.26 -14.84
N GLY A 260 -3.06 13.97 -15.20
CA GLY A 260 -3.34 12.87 -14.27
C GLY A 260 -2.30 12.73 -13.16
N ARG A 261 -1.00 12.98 -13.46
CA ARG A 261 0.05 13.00 -12.43
C ARG A 261 -0.06 14.23 -11.53
N LEU A 262 -0.40 15.39 -12.12
CA LEU A 262 -0.61 16.61 -11.36
C LEU A 262 -1.77 16.45 -10.36
N ALA A 263 -2.91 15.92 -10.81
CA ALA A 263 -4.07 15.65 -9.95
C ALA A 263 -3.69 14.79 -8.74
N LYS A 264 -2.96 13.70 -8.94
CA LYS A 264 -2.47 12.84 -7.85
C LYS A 264 -1.54 13.54 -6.85
N LEU A 265 -0.91 14.64 -7.22
CA LEU A 265 0.00 15.41 -6.38
C LEU A 265 -0.64 16.62 -5.71
N THR A 266 -1.79 17.08 -6.22
CA THR A 266 -2.37 18.38 -5.84
C THR A 266 -3.83 18.33 -5.44
N GLU A 267 -4.49 17.18 -5.55
CA GLU A 267 -5.88 17.01 -5.16
C GLU A 267 -6.01 16.29 -3.83
N ASP A 268 -7.09 16.59 -3.12
CA ASP A 268 -7.43 15.96 -1.86
C ASP A 268 -7.83 14.50 -2.06
N TYR A 269 -7.42 13.66 -1.12
CA TYR A 269 -7.84 12.27 -1.06
C TYR A 269 -7.83 11.81 0.40
N ARG A 270 -8.86 12.20 1.15
CA ARG A 270 -8.99 11.89 2.56
C ARG A 270 -9.82 10.63 2.76
N VAL A 271 -9.36 9.74 3.63
CA VAL A 271 -9.96 8.43 3.88
C VAL A 271 -10.08 8.23 5.39
N SER A 272 -11.21 7.72 5.84
CA SER A 272 -11.47 7.39 7.25
C SER A 272 -11.20 5.91 7.52
N GLY A 273 -10.34 5.60 8.50
CA GLY A 273 -10.17 4.25 9.06
C GLY A 273 -11.06 3.97 10.29
N ALA A 274 -12.01 4.86 10.60
CA ALA A 274 -12.77 4.83 11.86
C ALA A 274 -13.56 3.53 12.06
N ARG A 275 -14.11 2.94 10.99
CA ARG A 275 -14.84 1.68 11.08
C ARG A 275 -13.95 0.52 11.55
N LEU A 276 -12.73 0.43 11.02
CA LEU A 276 -11.77 -0.60 11.44
C LEU A 276 -11.35 -0.37 12.89
N LEU A 277 -10.97 0.85 13.24
CA LEU A 277 -10.56 1.20 14.60
C LEU A 277 -11.67 0.88 15.61
N GLY A 278 -12.91 1.28 15.33
CA GLY A 278 -14.06 0.95 16.18
C GLY A 278 -14.31 -0.55 16.32
N ALA A 279 -14.15 -1.33 15.23
CA ALA A 279 -14.28 -2.80 15.28
C ALA A 279 -13.15 -3.47 16.08
N LEU A 280 -11.98 -2.85 16.15
CA LEU A 280 -10.84 -3.29 16.95
C LEU A 280 -10.88 -2.78 18.41
N GLY A 281 -11.82 -1.88 18.75
CA GLY A 281 -11.89 -1.25 20.08
C GLY A 281 -10.83 -0.18 20.32
N HIS A 282 -10.32 0.44 19.28
CA HIS A 282 -9.30 1.48 19.32
C HIS A 282 -9.84 2.82 18.80
N GLU A 283 -9.29 3.93 19.28
CA GLU A 283 -9.63 5.27 18.81
C GLU A 283 -8.61 5.79 17.76
N ARG A 284 -7.37 5.29 17.82
CA ARG A 284 -6.26 5.75 16.98
C ARG A 284 -5.36 4.60 16.55
N MET A 285 -4.64 4.82 15.47
CA MET A 285 -3.55 3.95 15.05
C MET A 285 -2.37 4.04 16.04
N PRO A 286 -1.62 2.93 16.29
CA PRO A 286 -0.51 2.93 17.25
C PRO A 286 0.68 3.78 16.81
N THR A 287 0.87 3.98 15.52
CA THR A 287 1.94 4.81 14.98
C THR A 287 1.34 6.10 14.43
N ALA A 288 1.76 7.26 14.97
CA ALA A 288 1.33 8.55 14.44
C ALA A 288 1.78 8.72 12.98
N THR A 289 0.97 9.41 12.18
CA THR A 289 1.21 9.58 10.73
C THR A 289 2.61 10.12 10.43
N ASP A 290 3.04 11.16 11.12
CA ASP A 290 4.37 11.76 10.94
C ASP A 290 5.51 10.80 11.32
N ASP A 291 5.34 10.00 12.39
CA ASP A 291 6.36 9.04 12.84
C ASP A 291 6.53 7.91 11.81
N GLY A 292 5.43 7.40 11.26
CA GLY A 292 5.44 6.43 10.18
C GLY A 292 6.14 6.96 8.92
N LEU A 293 5.84 8.22 8.55
CA LEU A 293 6.47 8.89 7.41
C LEU A 293 7.97 9.13 7.63
N ARG A 294 8.37 9.63 8.82
CA ARG A 294 9.78 9.81 9.18
C ARG A 294 10.57 8.51 9.10
N SER A 295 10.01 7.43 9.66
CA SER A 295 10.60 6.09 9.59
C SER A 295 10.82 5.64 8.14
N SER A 296 9.81 5.83 7.28
CA SER A 296 9.88 5.47 5.86
C SER A 296 10.94 6.30 5.10
N ILE A 297 10.98 7.60 5.35
CA ILE A 297 11.96 8.51 4.74
C ILE A 297 13.37 8.16 5.18
N ALA A 298 13.57 7.85 6.48
CA ALA A 298 14.87 7.42 7.01
C ALA A 298 15.35 6.12 6.35
N ALA A 299 14.45 5.14 6.15
CA ALA A 299 14.78 3.91 5.44
C ALA A 299 15.22 4.18 3.98
N LEU A 300 14.49 5.06 3.25
CA LEU A 300 14.86 5.47 1.90
C LEU A 300 16.21 6.19 1.85
N ALA A 301 16.53 7.00 2.86
CA ALA A 301 17.81 7.69 2.97
C ALA A 301 18.97 6.69 3.20
N ALA A 302 18.76 5.70 4.08
CA ALA A 302 19.73 4.64 4.36
C ALA A 302 20.02 3.78 3.12
N GLU A 303 18.98 3.34 2.39
CA GLU A 303 19.11 2.58 1.14
C GLU A 303 19.96 3.35 0.10
N ARG A 304 19.75 4.66 0.01
CA ARG A 304 20.50 5.49 -0.94
C ARG A 304 21.94 5.69 -0.52
N GLY A 305 22.24 5.86 0.77
CA GLY A 305 23.59 5.93 1.32
C GLY A 305 24.36 4.64 1.04
N ALA A 306 23.71 3.48 1.19
CA ALA A 306 24.30 2.18 0.89
C ALA A 306 24.53 1.93 -0.62
N SER A 307 23.86 2.69 -1.51
CA SER A 307 23.96 2.57 -2.98
C SER A 307 24.86 3.66 -3.60
N GLY A 308 25.48 4.52 -2.80
CA GLY A 308 26.34 5.61 -3.25
C GLY A 308 27.71 5.12 -3.79
N PRO A 309 28.40 5.95 -4.61
CA PRO A 309 29.69 5.58 -5.23
C PRO A 309 30.77 5.16 -4.21
N ASP A 310 30.71 5.64 -2.98
CA ASP A 310 31.64 5.26 -1.91
C ASP A 310 31.44 3.82 -1.42
N ALA A 311 30.21 3.30 -1.47
CA ALA A 311 29.94 1.90 -1.11
C ALA A 311 30.43 0.90 -2.18
N GLN A 312 30.51 1.31 -3.44
CA GLN A 312 31.07 0.48 -4.52
C GLN A 312 32.60 0.41 -4.44
N SER A 313 33.24 1.50 -4.01
CA SER A 313 34.72 1.52 -3.83
C SER A 313 35.18 0.61 -2.69
N VAL A 314 34.41 0.53 -1.61
CA VAL A 314 34.72 -0.36 -0.47
C VAL A 314 34.50 -1.83 -0.80
N ARG A 315 33.49 -2.17 -1.64
CA ARG A 315 33.26 -3.55 -2.12
C ARG A 315 34.39 -4.00 -3.08
N SER A 316 34.75 -3.15 -4.03
CA SER A 316 35.84 -3.48 -4.98
C SER A 316 37.21 -3.62 -4.28
N GLN A 317 37.46 -2.90 -3.19
CA GLN A 317 38.70 -3.06 -2.40
C GLN A 317 38.69 -4.33 -1.54
N ARG A 318 37.54 -4.83 -1.08
CA ARG A 318 37.45 -6.13 -0.37
C ARG A 318 37.61 -7.32 -1.31
N GLU A 319 37.04 -7.24 -2.52
CA GLU A 319 37.20 -8.31 -3.54
C GLU A 319 38.62 -8.35 -4.17
N ALA A 320 39.35 -7.24 -4.13
CA ALA A 320 40.74 -7.17 -4.59
C ALA A 320 41.77 -7.61 -3.54
N GLY A 321 41.41 -7.64 -2.25
CA GLY A 321 42.28 -8.07 -1.15
C GLY A 321 42.21 -9.57 -0.82
N ASP A 322 41.29 -10.30 -1.43
CA ASP A 322 41.05 -11.75 -1.23
C ASP A 322 41.55 -12.63 -2.40
N ARG A 323 42.47 -12.08 -3.22
CA ARG A 323 43.15 -12.83 -4.31
C ARG A 323 44.65 -12.93 -4.09
#